data_cf297312e29d0d276d3ff067f573bb92
#
_entry.id   cf297312e29d0d276d3ff067f573bb92
#
_cell.length_a   1.000
_cell.length_b   1.000
_cell.length_c   1.000
_cell.angle_alpha   90.00
_cell.angle_beta   90.00
_cell.angle_gamma   90.00
#
_symmetry.space_group_name_H-M   'P 1'
#
loop_
_entity.id
_entity.type
_entity.pdbx_description
1 polymer ?
#
loop_
_entity_poly.entity_id
_entity_poly.type
_entity_poly.pdbx_seq_one_letter_code
_entity_poly.pdbx_strand_id
1 'polypeptide(L)'
;MPKKGWLAIAGLIIFGAVIGAGALIFSVEANRLTSTDEFCSTSCHSMTLVAQDPHFRQSGHRTNAAGVTPSCGDCHIPKTNWFVETYVHVTSGVRDVFAENTNNFDDPKVWKARRIALAHEVRETMRSQDSVTCRSCHDATKISPASERGRAAHAVLRESRMTCIDCHFNLVHAPVPPSLDFIRGSNLGRAKP
;
A
#
# COMPACT_ATOMS: atom_id res chain seq x y z
N MET A 1 -35.06 35.66 19.22
CA MET A 1 -34.22 34.87 20.15
C MET A 1 -33.42 35.84 21.02
N PRO A 2 -33.30 35.62 22.32
CA PRO A 2 -32.48 36.49 23.18
C PRO A 2 -31.01 36.40 22.78
N LYS A 3 -30.30 37.54 22.76
CA LYS A 3 -28.88 37.64 22.36
C LYS A 3 -27.95 36.60 23.03
N LYS A 4 -28.26 36.19 24.26
CA LYS A 4 -27.53 35.14 24.99
C LYS A 4 -27.59 33.74 24.33
N GLY A 5 -28.73 33.38 23.72
CA GLY A 5 -28.87 32.09 23.03
C GLY A 5 -28.01 32.00 21.76
N TRP A 6 -27.89 33.13 21.05
CA TRP A 6 -27.08 33.17 19.82
C TRP A 6 -25.58 33.08 20.10
N LEU A 7 -25.11 33.69 21.18
CA LEU A 7 -23.71 33.58 21.63
C LEU A 7 -23.36 32.16 22.07
N ALA A 8 -24.28 31.47 22.74
CA ALA A 8 -24.08 30.07 23.14
C ALA A 8 -23.98 29.14 21.91
N ILE A 9 -24.83 29.32 20.90
CA ILE A 9 -24.78 28.54 19.64
C ILE A 9 -23.48 28.84 18.89
N ALA A 10 -23.08 30.10 18.75
CA ALA A 10 -21.84 30.49 18.13
C ALA A 10 -20.62 29.85 18.85
N GLY A 11 -20.64 29.88 20.19
CA GLY A 11 -19.60 29.22 21.00
C GLY A 11 -19.48 27.70 20.75
N LEU A 12 -20.63 27.01 20.67
CA LEU A 12 -20.66 25.57 20.37
C LEU A 12 -20.15 25.26 18.94
N ILE A 13 -20.49 26.09 17.96
CA ILE A 13 -20.01 25.93 16.58
C ILE A 13 -18.49 26.12 16.53
N ILE A 14 -17.98 27.19 17.16
CA ILE A 14 -16.51 27.44 17.19
C ILE A 14 -15.81 26.31 17.92
N PHE A 15 -16.31 25.85 19.05
CA PHE A 15 -15.75 24.75 19.80
C PHE A 15 -15.72 23.45 18.98
N GLY A 16 -16.83 23.12 18.31
CA GLY A 16 -16.89 21.96 17.40
C GLY A 16 -15.93 22.08 16.23
N ALA A 17 -15.80 23.27 15.64
CA ALA A 17 -14.85 23.54 14.56
C ALA A 17 -13.38 23.36 15.02
N VAL A 18 -13.03 23.83 16.21
CA VAL A 18 -11.67 23.67 16.76
C VAL A 18 -11.37 22.21 17.04
N ILE A 19 -12.30 21.47 17.64
CA ILE A 19 -12.12 20.02 17.87
C ILE A 19 -12.01 19.26 16.54
N GLY A 20 -12.88 19.57 15.57
CA GLY A 20 -12.85 18.92 14.26
C GLY A 20 -11.55 19.19 13.50
N ALA A 21 -11.06 20.43 13.51
CA ALA A 21 -9.77 20.77 12.93
C ALA A 21 -8.61 20.07 13.64
N GLY A 22 -8.62 20.01 14.97
CA GLY A 22 -7.63 19.29 15.76
C GLY A 22 -7.59 17.79 15.46
N ALA A 23 -8.77 17.16 15.37
CA ALA A 23 -8.90 15.75 15.03
C ALA A 23 -8.40 15.46 13.60
N LEU A 24 -8.70 16.34 12.66
CA LEU A 24 -8.20 16.21 11.27
C LEU A 24 -6.66 16.32 11.21
N ILE A 25 -6.08 17.33 11.84
CA ILE A 25 -4.62 17.51 11.90
C ILE A 25 -3.97 16.28 12.55
N PHE A 26 -4.51 15.83 13.68
CA PHE A 26 -4.02 14.64 14.38
C PHE A 26 -4.05 13.41 13.47
N SER A 27 -5.14 13.17 12.74
CA SER A 27 -5.25 12.01 11.86
C SER A 27 -4.29 12.06 10.67
N VAL A 28 -4.06 13.24 10.09
CA VAL A 28 -3.07 13.45 9.02
C VAL A 28 -1.65 13.15 9.52
N GLU A 29 -1.28 13.70 10.68
CA GLU A 29 0.05 13.44 11.27
C GLU A 29 0.22 12.00 11.73
N ALA A 30 -0.82 11.38 12.29
CA ALA A 30 -0.80 9.97 12.64
C ALA A 30 -0.56 9.09 11.40
N ASN A 31 -1.32 9.31 10.31
CA ASN A 31 -1.10 8.60 9.05
C ASN A 31 0.32 8.78 8.53
N ARG A 32 0.87 10.01 8.58
CA ARG A 32 2.22 10.31 8.12
C ARG A 32 3.29 9.56 8.93
N LEU A 33 3.20 9.59 10.25
CA LEU A 33 4.15 8.94 11.15
C LEU A 33 4.11 7.42 11.03
N THR A 34 2.90 6.84 10.98
CA THR A 34 2.70 5.39 10.93
C THR A 34 2.85 4.79 9.52
N SER A 35 3.10 5.60 8.49
CA SER A 35 3.44 5.14 7.12
C SER A 35 4.95 5.10 6.85
N THR A 36 5.79 5.44 7.83
CA THR A 36 7.25 5.45 7.64
C THR A 36 7.85 4.06 7.67
N ASP A 37 8.99 3.89 7.00
CA ASP A 37 9.77 2.64 7.05
C ASP A 37 10.13 2.27 8.48
N GLU A 38 10.54 3.24 9.29
CA GLU A 38 10.89 3.04 10.68
C GLU A 38 9.72 2.46 11.48
N PHE A 39 8.55 3.10 11.41
CA PHE A 39 7.37 2.59 12.09
C PHE A 39 7.01 1.17 11.63
N CYS A 40 6.87 0.95 10.32
CA CYS A 40 6.48 -0.35 9.77
C CYS A 40 7.47 -1.46 10.08
N SER A 41 8.80 -1.16 10.13
CA SER A 41 9.83 -2.18 10.34
C SER A 41 10.15 -2.46 11.81
N THR A 42 9.71 -1.61 12.75
CA THR A 42 10.09 -1.74 14.17
C THR A 42 8.90 -1.94 15.11
N SER A 43 7.69 -1.54 14.71
CA SER A 43 6.51 -1.64 15.58
C SER A 43 5.98 -3.06 15.75
N CYS A 44 6.23 -3.94 14.77
CA CYS A 44 5.86 -5.35 14.82
C CYS A 44 7.12 -6.21 14.61
N HIS A 45 7.34 -7.22 15.47
CA HIS A 45 8.54 -8.05 15.41
C HIS A 45 8.63 -8.87 14.12
N SER A 46 7.51 -9.34 13.57
CA SER A 46 7.50 -10.06 12.29
C SER A 46 7.95 -9.20 11.11
N MET A 47 7.72 -7.88 11.18
CA MET A 47 8.11 -6.96 10.11
C MET A 47 9.61 -6.70 10.05
N THR A 48 10.36 -6.93 11.16
CA THR A 48 11.82 -6.90 11.12
C THR A 48 12.40 -7.96 10.18
N LEU A 49 11.75 -9.14 10.10
CA LEU A 49 12.14 -10.21 9.16
C LEU A 49 12.03 -9.76 7.70
N VAL A 50 11.00 -8.95 7.39
CA VAL A 50 10.81 -8.39 6.05
C VAL A 50 11.82 -7.28 5.76
N ALA A 51 12.01 -6.36 6.70
CA ALA A 51 12.91 -5.21 6.54
C ALA A 51 14.39 -5.62 6.45
N GLN A 52 14.78 -6.74 7.07
CA GLN A 52 16.15 -7.27 7.02
C GLN A 52 16.39 -8.22 5.84
N ASP A 53 15.34 -8.64 5.13
CA ASP A 53 15.46 -9.55 4.00
C ASP A 53 16.34 -8.93 2.89
N PRO A 54 17.36 -9.65 2.38
CA PRO A 54 18.23 -9.17 1.31
C PRO A 54 17.46 -8.79 0.04
N HIS A 55 16.38 -9.49 -0.32
CA HIS A 55 15.57 -9.14 -1.49
C HIS A 55 14.92 -7.76 -1.33
N PHE A 56 14.47 -7.43 -0.11
CA PHE A 56 13.95 -6.08 0.18
C PHE A 56 15.06 -5.04 0.08
N ARG A 57 16.15 -5.23 0.81
CA ARG A 57 17.22 -4.24 0.95
C ARG A 57 17.97 -3.96 -0.35
N GLN A 58 18.10 -4.98 -1.24
CA GLN A 58 18.81 -4.90 -2.51
C GLN A 58 17.88 -4.71 -3.71
N SER A 59 16.57 -4.57 -3.48
CA SER A 59 15.62 -4.35 -4.58
C SER A 59 15.90 -3.05 -5.32
N GLY A 60 15.55 -2.99 -6.60
CA GLY A 60 15.70 -1.79 -7.41
C GLY A 60 14.92 -0.58 -6.88
N HIS A 61 13.90 -0.79 -6.05
CA HIS A 61 13.18 0.30 -5.38
C HIS A 61 13.93 0.85 -4.15
N ARG A 62 14.91 0.12 -3.63
CA ARG A 62 15.74 0.55 -2.48
C ARG A 62 17.13 1.02 -2.87
N THR A 63 17.63 0.59 -4.04
CA THR A 63 19.04 0.81 -4.46
C THR A 63 19.15 1.38 -5.87
N ASN A 64 18.17 2.20 -6.32
CA ASN A 64 18.21 2.75 -7.67
C ASN A 64 19.14 3.98 -7.80
N ALA A 65 19.63 4.20 -9.02
CA ALA A 65 20.54 5.30 -9.34
C ALA A 65 19.90 6.70 -9.20
N ALA A 66 18.56 6.79 -9.19
CA ALA A 66 17.86 8.07 -9.03
C ALA A 66 17.78 8.51 -7.56
N GLY A 67 18.16 7.65 -6.61
CA GLY A 67 18.10 7.95 -5.18
C GLY A 67 16.67 8.04 -4.62
N VAL A 68 15.66 7.64 -5.37
CA VAL A 68 14.25 7.64 -4.92
C VAL A 68 13.95 6.31 -4.26
N THR A 69 13.71 6.33 -2.96
CA THR A 69 13.37 5.13 -2.18
C THR A 69 11.95 5.26 -1.64
N PRO A 70 10.96 4.57 -2.25
CA PRO A 70 9.61 4.55 -1.72
C PRO A 70 9.57 3.88 -0.35
N SER A 71 8.76 4.42 0.56
CA SER A 71 8.50 3.83 1.88
C SER A 71 7.59 2.60 1.76
N CYS A 72 7.47 1.84 2.87
CA CYS A 72 6.49 0.76 2.97
C CYS A 72 5.07 1.28 2.66
N GLY A 73 4.70 2.43 3.22
CA GLY A 73 3.41 3.06 3.01
C GLY A 73 3.16 3.48 1.56
N ASP A 74 4.18 3.88 0.80
CA ASP A 74 4.02 4.29 -0.60
C ASP A 74 3.55 3.14 -1.50
N CYS A 75 3.91 1.89 -1.16
CA CYS A 75 3.50 0.70 -1.90
C CYS A 75 2.23 0.05 -1.33
N HIS A 76 2.02 0.11 -0.01
CA HIS A 76 0.97 -0.64 0.67
C HIS A 76 -0.27 0.17 1.02
N ILE A 77 -0.19 1.51 1.05
CA ILE A 77 -1.30 2.39 1.42
C ILE A 77 -1.66 3.28 0.22
N PRO A 78 -2.86 3.10 -0.38
CA PRO A 78 -3.29 3.91 -1.54
C PRO A 78 -3.49 5.37 -1.14
N LYS A 79 -2.70 6.27 -1.71
CA LYS A 79 -2.76 7.72 -1.47
C LYS A 79 -3.68 8.44 -2.47
N THR A 80 -4.91 7.93 -2.66
CA THR A 80 -5.88 8.51 -3.59
C THR A 80 -6.61 9.73 -3.02
N ASN A 81 -7.01 9.63 -1.76
CA ASN A 81 -7.56 10.72 -0.95
C ASN A 81 -7.45 10.35 0.53
N TRP A 82 -7.54 11.35 1.41
CA TRP A 82 -7.37 11.17 2.84
C TRP A 82 -8.33 10.13 3.47
N PHE A 83 -9.57 10.05 3.03
CA PHE A 83 -10.54 9.08 3.58
C PHE A 83 -10.14 7.64 3.27
N VAL A 84 -9.76 7.36 2.01
CA VAL A 84 -9.30 6.02 1.59
C VAL A 84 -8.00 5.66 2.29
N GLU A 85 -7.04 6.58 2.33
CA GLU A 85 -5.77 6.39 3.02
C GLU A 85 -5.99 6.04 4.50
N THR A 86 -6.75 6.87 5.22
CA THR A 86 -7.05 6.65 6.66
C THR A 86 -7.82 5.34 6.88
N TYR A 87 -8.82 5.06 6.05
CA TYR A 87 -9.61 3.83 6.16
C TYR A 87 -8.74 2.58 5.99
N VAL A 88 -7.93 2.54 4.94
CA VAL A 88 -7.03 1.39 4.66
C VAL A 88 -5.99 1.26 5.78
N HIS A 89 -5.41 2.37 6.22
CA HIS A 89 -4.41 2.38 7.27
C HIS A 89 -4.95 1.84 8.60
N VAL A 90 -6.11 2.34 9.04
CA VAL A 90 -6.73 1.90 10.29
C VAL A 90 -7.17 0.44 10.21
N THR A 91 -7.86 0.03 9.13
CA THR A 91 -8.37 -1.34 9.02
C THR A 91 -7.25 -2.36 8.88
N SER A 92 -6.21 -2.07 8.11
CA SER A 92 -5.03 -2.93 8.00
C SER A 92 -4.25 -2.97 9.31
N GLY A 93 -4.00 -1.81 9.94
CA GLY A 93 -3.28 -1.72 11.19
C GLY A 93 -3.95 -2.51 12.33
N VAL A 94 -5.27 -2.40 12.49
CA VAL A 94 -6.01 -3.18 13.49
C VAL A 94 -5.89 -4.67 13.22
N ARG A 95 -6.04 -5.11 11.97
CA ARG A 95 -5.89 -6.50 11.58
C ARG A 95 -4.49 -7.03 11.87
N ASP A 96 -3.48 -6.24 11.54
CA ASP A 96 -2.07 -6.63 11.70
C ASP A 96 -1.67 -6.69 13.18
N VAL A 97 -2.09 -5.72 14.00
CA VAL A 97 -1.91 -5.76 15.47
C VAL A 97 -2.59 -7.01 16.07
N PHE A 98 -3.80 -7.33 15.63
CA PHE A 98 -4.48 -8.54 16.07
C PHE A 98 -3.72 -9.80 15.65
N ALA A 99 -3.23 -9.86 14.42
CA ALA A 99 -2.46 -10.99 13.90
C ALA A 99 -1.14 -11.19 14.66
N GLU A 100 -0.39 -10.11 14.95
CA GLU A 100 0.84 -10.16 15.74
C GLU A 100 0.62 -10.72 17.15
N ASN A 101 -0.49 -10.36 17.80
CA ASN A 101 -0.78 -10.79 19.16
C ASN A 101 -1.40 -12.20 19.26
N THR A 102 -1.93 -12.73 18.15
CA THR A 102 -2.63 -14.03 18.14
C THR A 102 -1.85 -15.15 17.47
N ASN A 103 -0.75 -14.85 16.78
CA ASN A 103 0.06 -15.85 16.10
C ASN A 103 1.50 -15.83 16.61
N ASN A 104 2.12 -17.00 16.64
CA ASN A 104 3.54 -17.12 16.94
C ASN A 104 4.38 -16.99 15.66
N PHE A 105 4.69 -15.77 15.26
CA PHE A 105 5.51 -15.51 14.07
C PHE A 105 7.02 -15.78 14.27
N ASP A 106 7.46 -16.09 15.48
CA ASP A 106 8.81 -16.58 15.75
C ASP A 106 9.01 -18.02 15.24
N ASP A 107 7.91 -18.77 15.05
CA ASP A 107 7.97 -20.06 14.35
C ASP A 107 8.13 -19.84 12.84
N PRO A 108 9.26 -20.28 12.23
CA PRO A 108 9.51 -20.10 10.80
C PRO A 108 8.45 -20.72 9.89
N LYS A 109 7.77 -21.79 10.33
CA LYS A 109 6.69 -22.44 9.57
C LYS A 109 5.44 -21.57 9.55
N VAL A 110 5.06 -21.03 10.71
CA VAL A 110 3.92 -20.11 10.84
C VAL A 110 4.16 -18.86 10.02
N TRP A 111 5.35 -18.24 10.17
CA TRP A 111 5.74 -17.07 9.39
C TRP A 111 5.72 -17.33 7.89
N LYS A 112 6.33 -18.43 7.43
CA LYS A 112 6.38 -18.78 6.00
C LYS A 112 4.98 -18.95 5.41
N ALA A 113 4.09 -19.66 6.11
CA ALA A 113 2.71 -19.84 5.65
C ALA A 113 1.95 -18.52 5.60
N ARG A 114 2.08 -17.68 6.63
CA ARG A 114 1.45 -16.36 6.70
C ARG A 114 1.95 -15.44 5.58
N ARG A 115 3.26 -15.38 5.36
CA ARG A 115 3.88 -14.56 4.31
C ARG A 115 3.36 -14.93 2.91
N ILE A 116 3.19 -16.23 2.63
CA ILE A 116 2.61 -16.69 1.36
C ILE A 116 1.19 -16.22 1.20
N ALA A 117 0.36 -16.38 2.23
CA ALA A 117 -1.03 -15.93 2.21
C ALA A 117 -1.15 -14.42 2.00
N LEU A 118 -0.35 -13.65 2.74
CA LEU A 118 -0.30 -12.17 2.60
C LEU A 118 0.14 -11.75 1.19
N ALA A 119 1.13 -12.42 0.60
CA ALA A 119 1.59 -12.11 -0.76
C ALA A 119 0.46 -12.28 -1.79
N HIS A 120 -0.37 -13.33 -1.64
CA HIS A 120 -1.52 -13.53 -2.52
C HIS A 120 -2.59 -12.45 -2.29
N GLU A 121 -2.94 -12.18 -1.04
CA GLU A 121 -3.94 -11.17 -0.68
C GLU A 121 -3.56 -9.77 -1.19
N VAL A 122 -2.31 -9.35 -0.98
CA VAL A 122 -1.81 -8.04 -1.42
C VAL A 122 -1.82 -7.91 -2.95
N ARG A 123 -1.47 -8.96 -3.67
CA ARG A 123 -1.53 -8.95 -5.15
C ARG A 123 -2.94 -8.75 -5.66
N GLU A 124 -3.93 -9.46 -5.10
CA GLU A 124 -5.33 -9.28 -5.48
C GLU A 124 -5.84 -7.88 -5.12
N THR A 125 -5.46 -7.37 -3.96
CA THR A 125 -5.80 -6.00 -3.54
C THR A 125 -5.22 -4.98 -4.51
N MET A 126 -3.93 -5.06 -4.84
CA MET A 126 -3.29 -4.15 -5.80
C MET A 126 -3.90 -4.25 -7.20
N ARG A 127 -4.29 -5.46 -7.64
CA ARG A 127 -4.99 -5.67 -8.90
C ARG A 127 -6.35 -5.00 -8.91
N SER A 128 -7.17 -5.24 -7.88
CA SER A 128 -8.51 -4.66 -7.78
C SER A 128 -8.53 -3.14 -7.76
N GLN A 129 -7.42 -2.54 -7.30
CA GLN A 129 -7.20 -1.10 -7.24
C GLN A 129 -6.41 -0.55 -8.45
N ASP A 130 -6.33 -1.30 -9.56
CA ASP A 130 -5.57 -0.92 -10.77
C ASP A 130 -4.12 -0.51 -10.48
N SER A 131 -3.49 -1.16 -9.50
CA SER A 131 -2.11 -0.86 -9.06
C SER A 131 -1.90 0.65 -8.78
N VAL A 132 -2.88 1.31 -8.15
CA VAL A 132 -2.86 2.75 -7.90
C VAL A 132 -1.62 3.23 -7.16
N THR A 133 -1.08 2.42 -6.26
CA THR A 133 0.16 2.73 -5.54
C THR A 133 1.39 2.76 -6.46
N CYS A 134 1.45 1.91 -7.47
CA CYS A 134 2.50 1.96 -8.48
C CYS A 134 2.36 3.20 -9.35
N ARG A 135 1.13 3.53 -9.74
CA ARG A 135 0.80 4.67 -10.61
C ARG A 135 1.01 6.03 -9.95
N SER A 136 1.14 6.07 -8.63
CA SER A 136 1.47 7.32 -7.92
C SER A 136 2.87 7.86 -8.28
N CYS A 137 3.80 6.95 -8.67
CA CYS A 137 5.16 7.31 -9.10
C CYS A 137 5.42 6.97 -10.57
N HIS A 138 4.77 5.93 -11.12
CA HIS A 138 4.98 5.45 -12.47
C HIS A 138 3.83 5.85 -13.41
N ASP A 139 4.08 6.77 -14.33
CA ASP A 139 3.17 7.07 -15.42
C ASP A 139 3.29 6.01 -16.52
N ALA A 140 2.28 5.16 -16.66
CA ALA A 140 2.27 4.05 -17.64
C ALA A 140 2.46 4.54 -19.09
N THR A 141 2.10 5.78 -19.41
CA THR A 141 2.26 6.36 -20.76
C THR A 141 3.70 6.78 -21.04
N LYS A 142 4.49 7.03 -20.00
CA LYS A 142 5.90 7.48 -20.09
C LYS A 142 6.91 6.38 -19.86
N ILE A 143 6.47 5.18 -19.44
CA ILE A 143 7.38 4.05 -19.27
C ILE A 143 7.93 3.62 -20.62
N SER A 144 9.26 3.68 -20.76
CA SER A 144 10.00 3.29 -21.95
C SER A 144 11.04 2.22 -21.59
N PRO A 145 10.68 0.92 -21.61
CA PRO A 145 11.64 -0.14 -21.32
C PRO A 145 12.79 -0.18 -22.33
N ALA A 146 14.00 -0.46 -21.85
CA ALA A 146 15.18 -0.54 -22.70
C ALA A 146 15.10 -1.72 -23.67
N SER A 147 14.54 -2.86 -23.26
CA SER A 147 14.43 -4.06 -24.09
C SER A 147 13.22 -4.01 -25.04
N GLU A 148 13.37 -4.61 -26.21
CA GLU A 148 12.27 -4.77 -27.17
C GLU A 148 11.10 -5.57 -26.58
N ARG A 149 11.38 -6.68 -25.89
CA ARG A 149 10.39 -7.48 -25.18
C ARG A 149 9.61 -6.65 -24.14
N GLY A 150 10.31 -5.80 -23.41
CA GLY A 150 9.67 -4.89 -22.43
C GLY A 150 8.74 -3.89 -23.11
N ARG A 151 9.17 -3.30 -24.24
CA ARG A 151 8.34 -2.37 -25.02
C ARG A 151 7.09 -3.06 -25.56
N ALA A 152 7.22 -4.26 -26.12
CA ALA A 152 6.09 -5.04 -26.61
C ALA A 152 5.09 -5.38 -25.49
N ALA A 153 5.57 -5.83 -24.32
CA ALA A 153 4.72 -6.11 -23.17
C ALA A 153 3.95 -4.87 -22.67
N HIS A 154 4.59 -3.70 -22.62
CA HIS A 154 3.92 -2.45 -22.21
C HIS A 154 2.97 -1.91 -23.29
N ALA A 155 3.15 -2.24 -24.56
CA ALA A 155 2.17 -1.95 -25.61
C ALA A 155 0.86 -2.73 -25.35
N VAL A 156 0.95 -4.03 -25.04
CA VAL A 156 -0.21 -4.87 -24.67
C VAL A 156 -0.90 -4.34 -23.41
N LEU A 157 -0.15 -3.87 -22.41
CA LEU A 157 -0.71 -3.28 -21.19
C LEU A 157 -1.63 -2.09 -21.49
N ARG A 158 -1.26 -1.23 -22.44
CA ARG A 158 -2.06 -0.05 -22.82
C ARG A 158 -3.39 -0.40 -23.48
N GLU A 159 -3.46 -1.55 -24.14
CA GLU A 159 -4.63 -2.02 -24.90
C GLU A 159 -5.48 -3.04 -24.10
N SER A 160 -5.01 -3.48 -22.94
CA SER A 160 -5.64 -4.50 -22.11
C SER A 160 -6.18 -3.91 -20.80
N ARG A 161 -6.85 -4.75 -20.00
CA ARG A 161 -7.25 -4.43 -18.62
C ARG A 161 -6.21 -4.90 -17.58
N MET A 162 -5.00 -5.21 -18.02
CA MET A 162 -3.93 -5.63 -17.12
C MET A 162 -3.47 -4.48 -16.26
N THR A 163 -3.08 -4.81 -15.05
CA THR A 163 -2.51 -3.88 -14.08
C THR A 163 -1.01 -4.13 -13.93
N CYS A 164 -0.28 -3.23 -13.29
CA CYS A 164 1.16 -3.38 -13.12
C CYS A 164 1.49 -4.68 -12.35
N ILE A 165 0.70 -5.01 -11.33
CA ILE A 165 0.93 -6.17 -10.47
C ILE A 165 0.71 -7.50 -11.19
N ASP A 166 -0.03 -7.54 -12.30
CA ASP A 166 -0.23 -8.78 -13.06
C ASP A 166 1.08 -9.36 -13.60
N CYS A 167 2.06 -8.51 -13.87
CA CYS A 167 3.38 -8.90 -14.35
C CYS A 167 4.49 -8.63 -13.34
N HIS A 168 4.36 -7.56 -12.53
CA HIS A 168 5.39 -7.06 -11.63
C HIS A 168 5.10 -7.42 -10.16
N PHE A 169 5.01 -8.70 -9.81
CA PHE A 169 4.56 -9.14 -8.49
C PHE A 169 5.67 -9.61 -7.51
N ASN A 170 6.91 -9.74 -7.91
CA ASN A 170 8.04 -10.11 -7.05
C ASN A 170 9.17 -9.08 -7.12
N LEU A 171 8.84 -7.78 -7.02
CA LEU A 171 9.80 -6.70 -7.25
C LEU A 171 10.69 -6.40 -6.05
N VAL A 172 10.15 -6.53 -4.84
CA VAL A 172 10.76 -5.95 -3.64
C VAL A 172 11.02 -6.99 -2.57
N HIS A 173 10.07 -7.89 -2.34
CA HIS A 173 10.19 -8.91 -1.29
C HIS A 173 10.68 -10.26 -1.85
N ALA A 174 11.16 -11.13 -0.96
CA ALA A 174 11.53 -12.50 -1.31
C ALA A 174 10.43 -13.16 -2.16
N PRO A 175 10.77 -13.82 -3.27
CA PRO A 175 9.78 -14.32 -4.20
C PRO A 175 8.78 -15.30 -3.59
N VAL A 176 7.52 -15.14 -3.94
CA VAL A 176 6.44 -16.10 -3.70
C VAL A 176 5.82 -16.45 -5.04
N PRO A 177 5.70 -17.73 -5.41
CA PRO A 177 5.01 -18.12 -6.64
C PRO A 177 3.58 -17.55 -6.66
N PRO A 178 3.08 -17.11 -7.82
CA PRO A 178 1.69 -16.66 -7.93
C PRO A 178 0.74 -17.84 -7.74
N SER A 179 -0.44 -17.62 -7.16
CA SER A 179 -1.49 -18.63 -7.09
C SER A 179 -2.08 -18.90 -8.47
N LEU A 180 -2.67 -20.08 -8.66
CA LEU A 180 -3.36 -20.39 -9.91
C LEU A 180 -4.53 -19.43 -10.17
N ASP A 181 -5.22 -18.99 -9.12
CA ASP A 181 -6.32 -18.04 -9.22
C ASP A 181 -5.81 -16.65 -9.63
N PHE A 182 -4.65 -16.23 -9.09
CA PHE A 182 -4.01 -15.00 -9.54
C PHE A 182 -3.66 -15.05 -11.05
N ILE A 183 -3.09 -16.16 -11.52
CA ILE A 183 -2.74 -16.35 -12.93
C ILE A 183 -4.01 -16.36 -13.80
N ARG A 184 -5.06 -17.06 -13.38
CA ARG A 184 -6.34 -17.13 -14.11
C ARG A 184 -7.11 -15.82 -14.10
N GLY A 185 -7.05 -15.10 -13.00
CA GLY A 185 -7.69 -13.79 -12.82
C GLY A 185 -6.95 -12.67 -13.54
N SER A 186 -5.66 -12.87 -13.91
CA SER A 186 -4.95 -11.90 -14.73
C SER A 186 -5.68 -11.74 -16.06
N ASN A 187 -5.92 -10.49 -16.48
CA ASN A 187 -6.59 -10.19 -17.74
C ASN A 187 -5.64 -10.32 -18.96
N LEU A 188 -4.68 -11.25 -18.87
CA LEU A 188 -3.76 -11.58 -19.94
C LEU A 188 -4.57 -11.95 -21.22
N GLY A 189 -4.48 -11.12 -22.25
CA GLY A 189 -5.17 -11.33 -23.49
C GLY A 189 -6.63 -10.87 -23.58
N ARG A 190 -7.19 -10.23 -22.56
CA ARG A 190 -8.49 -9.58 -22.65
C ARG A 190 -8.32 -8.15 -23.14
N ALA A 191 -8.80 -7.87 -24.36
CA ALA A 191 -8.88 -6.50 -24.86
C ALA A 191 -9.79 -5.63 -23.99
N LYS A 192 -9.50 -4.33 -23.90
CA LYS A 192 -10.45 -3.36 -23.37
C LYS A 192 -11.72 -3.36 -24.26
N PRO A 193 -12.92 -3.28 -23.69
CA PRO A 193 -14.15 -3.11 -24.45
C PRO A 193 -14.13 -1.80 -25.22
#